data_d2f92921add2bede209eeb429eeee6a3
#
_entry.id   d2f92921add2bede209eeb429eeee6a3
#
_cell.length_a   1.000
_cell.length_b   1.000
_cell.length_c   1.000
_cell.angle_alpha   90.00
_cell.angle_beta   90.00
_cell.angle_gamma   90.00
#
_symmetry.space_group_name_H-M   'P 1'
#
loop_
_entity.id
_entity.type
_entity.pdbx_description
1 polymer ?
#
loop_
_entity_poly.entity_id
_entity_poly.type
_entity_poly.pdbx_seq_one_letter_code
_entity_poly.pdbx_strand_id
1 'polypeptide(L)'
;LLFVYSFVQFQYVKRCCSNSCMLGYQLEEANMQYRSDRVTKGSLSTGARALLRATGVRGEDFGKPIIAVANSFTEFVPGHIHLNGVGRIVSEAIWQSGGIPREFNTIAIDDGIAMGHEGMLYSLPSRDLIADSIEYMVNAHCADALICLSNCDKITPGMLMAGLRLNIPVIYVSGGPMEAGRITVEG
;
A
#
# COMPACT_ATOMS: atom_id res chain seq x y z
N LEU A 1 15.40 -3.50 -16.23
CA LEU A 1 15.22 -2.03 -16.02
C LEU A 1 14.43 -1.38 -17.17
N LEU A 2 13.36 -2.02 -17.67
CA LEU A 2 12.62 -1.49 -18.85
C LEU A 2 11.17 -2.00 -18.87
N PHE A 3 10.42 -1.77 -17.77
CA PHE A 3 8.97 -2.02 -17.76
C PHE A 3 8.21 -1.13 -16.75
N VAL A 4 8.45 0.19 -16.74
CA VAL A 4 7.67 1.17 -15.95
C VAL A 4 7.11 2.30 -16.83
N TYR A 5 7.13 2.16 -18.13
CA TYR A 5 6.44 3.10 -19.03
C TYR A 5 5.29 2.39 -19.73
N SER A 6 4.21 2.19 -19.04
CA SER A 6 2.92 1.93 -19.67
C SER A 6 1.86 2.75 -18.95
N PHE A 7 1.37 3.74 -19.64
CA PHE A 7 0.25 4.61 -19.30
C PHE A 7 -0.86 3.81 -18.66
N VAL A 8 -1.05 3.97 -17.35
CA VAL A 8 -2.28 3.56 -16.68
C VAL A 8 -3.31 4.65 -16.95
N GLN A 9 -4.06 4.50 -18.01
CA GLN A 9 -5.30 5.25 -18.20
C GLN A 9 -6.30 4.72 -17.16
N PHE A 10 -6.48 5.48 -16.08
CA PHE A 10 -7.48 5.18 -15.06
C PHE A 10 -8.88 5.32 -15.69
N GLN A 11 -9.46 4.22 -16.14
CA GLN A 11 -10.89 4.19 -16.39
C GLN A 11 -11.62 3.95 -15.08
N TYR A 12 -12.26 4.97 -14.60
CA TYR A 12 -13.08 4.97 -13.41
C TYR A 12 -14.39 4.20 -13.67
N VAL A 13 -14.53 3.05 -13.05
CA VAL A 13 -15.84 2.35 -12.99
C VAL A 13 -16.59 2.88 -11.78
N LYS A 14 -17.57 3.78 -12.05
CA LYS A 14 -18.58 4.16 -11.05
C LYS A 14 -19.39 2.92 -10.68
N ARG A 15 -19.26 2.42 -9.47
CA ARG A 15 -20.20 1.47 -8.90
C ARG A 15 -20.91 2.10 -7.71
N CYS A 16 -22.22 2.30 -7.88
CA CYS A 16 -23.18 2.71 -6.87
C CYS A 16 -23.17 1.72 -5.69
N CYS A 17 -22.85 2.18 -4.48
CA CYS A 17 -23.31 1.53 -3.26
C CYS A 17 -24.62 2.19 -2.83
N SER A 18 -25.69 1.39 -2.82
CA SER A 18 -27.03 1.76 -2.43
C SER A 18 -27.19 1.77 -0.90
N ASN A 19 -27.76 2.90 -0.44
CA ASN A 19 -28.71 3.09 0.67
C ASN A 19 -28.35 2.73 2.12
N SER A 20 -28.28 3.74 2.91
CA SER A 20 -29.18 4.17 3.99
C SER A 20 -28.45 4.78 5.17
N CYS A 21 -28.99 5.94 5.54
CA CYS A 21 -28.81 6.65 6.79
C CYS A 21 -27.73 7.73 6.81
N MET A 22 -28.13 8.92 6.48
CA MET A 22 -28.06 10.17 7.25
C MET A 22 -28.32 11.37 6.35
N LEU A 23 -29.44 12.04 6.60
CA LEU A 23 -29.79 13.35 6.03
C LEU A 23 -28.71 14.36 6.41
N GLY A 24 -27.96 14.82 5.44
CA GLY A 24 -26.93 15.86 5.59
C GLY A 24 -25.69 15.63 4.73
N TYR A 25 -25.43 14.42 4.29
CA TYR A 25 -24.22 14.05 3.53
C TYR A 25 -24.37 14.10 2.00
N GLN A 26 -25.59 14.34 1.48
CA GLN A 26 -25.90 14.09 0.06
C GLN A 26 -25.53 15.20 -0.91
N LEU A 27 -25.08 16.37 -0.47
CA LEU A 27 -24.83 17.51 -1.37
C LEU A 27 -23.37 17.67 -1.83
N GLU A 28 -22.40 17.01 -1.18
CA GLU A 28 -20.97 17.08 -1.58
C GLU A 28 -20.49 15.87 -2.42
N GLU A 29 -21.20 14.75 -2.42
CA GLU A 29 -20.78 13.55 -3.17
C GLU A 29 -20.83 13.70 -4.70
N ALA A 30 -21.55 14.66 -5.23
CA ALA A 30 -21.76 14.82 -6.68
C ALA A 30 -20.50 15.25 -7.46
N ASN A 31 -19.39 15.60 -6.79
CA ASN A 31 -18.18 16.11 -7.43
C ASN A 31 -16.87 15.45 -6.95
N MET A 32 -16.96 14.25 -6.38
CA MET A 32 -15.77 13.49 -5.96
C MET A 32 -15.18 12.71 -7.13
N GLN A 33 -13.98 13.07 -7.53
CA GLN A 33 -13.21 12.38 -8.57
C GLN A 33 -12.47 11.16 -8.01
N TYR A 34 -11.98 11.27 -6.77
CA TYR A 34 -11.17 10.27 -6.07
C TYR A 34 -11.80 9.84 -4.75
N ARG A 35 -11.49 8.66 -4.26
CA ARG A 35 -11.88 8.20 -2.92
C ARG A 35 -11.31 9.13 -1.85
N SER A 36 -10.07 9.59 -2.04
CA SER A 36 -9.35 10.50 -1.15
C SER A 36 -9.98 11.89 -1.07
N ASP A 37 -10.88 12.25 -1.97
CA ASP A 37 -11.63 13.50 -1.88
C ASP A 37 -12.41 13.62 -0.55
N ARG A 38 -12.82 12.47 0.03
CA ARG A 38 -13.49 12.41 1.34
C ARG A 38 -12.66 12.99 2.49
N VAL A 39 -11.33 12.94 2.38
CA VAL A 39 -10.39 13.44 3.40
C VAL A 39 -9.64 14.67 2.95
N THR A 40 -9.74 15.05 1.67
CA THR A 40 -8.99 16.16 1.09
C THR A 40 -9.87 17.35 0.69
N LYS A 41 -11.18 17.15 0.46
CA LYS A 41 -12.11 18.21 0.02
C LYS A 41 -13.19 18.53 1.07
N GLY A 42 -13.81 19.68 0.93
CA GLY A 42 -14.92 20.13 1.78
C GLY A 42 -14.52 20.65 3.15
N SER A 43 -15.47 21.31 3.82
CA SER A 43 -15.25 21.94 5.14
C SER A 43 -15.08 20.91 6.26
N LEU A 44 -15.78 19.79 6.18
CA LEU A 44 -15.73 18.70 7.16
C LEU A 44 -14.34 18.02 7.22
N SER A 45 -13.58 18.07 6.13
CA SER A 45 -12.25 17.47 6.03
C SER A 45 -11.11 18.42 6.44
N THR A 46 -11.40 19.56 7.06
CA THR A 46 -10.38 20.55 7.47
C THR A 46 -9.37 19.93 8.46
N GLY A 47 -9.85 19.16 9.44
CA GLY A 47 -8.98 18.45 10.38
C GLY A 47 -8.08 17.41 9.69
N ALA A 48 -8.64 16.61 8.79
CA ALA A 48 -7.88 15.63 8.02
C ALA A 48 -6.78 16.29 7.17
N ARG A 49 -7.11 17.41 6.48
CA ARG A 49 -6.10 18.18 5.73
C ARG A 49 -4.99 18.74 6.62
N ALA A 50 -5.31 19.18 7.83
CA ALA A 50 -4.30 19.67 8.77
C ALA A 50 -3.33 18.55 9.16
N LEU A 51 -3.84 17.35 9.45
CA LEU A 51 -3.03 16.17 9.77
C LEU A 51 -2.20 15.71 8.56
N LEU A 52 -2.77 15.68 7.37
CA LEU A 52 -2.04 15.37 6.14
C LEU A 52 -0.90 16.37 5.88
N ARG A 53 -1.10 17.67 6.15
CA ARG A 53 -0.02 18.66 6.07
C ARG A 53 1.11 18.37 7.08
N ALA A 54 0.78 17.97 8.29
CA ALA A 54 1.78 17.59 9.30
C ALA A 54 2.63 16.39 8.87
N THR A 55 2.11 15.54 7.94
CA THR A 55 2.86 14.45 7.32
C THR A 55 3.52 14.81 5.98
N GLY A 56 3.58 16.12 5.64
CA GLY A 56 4.30 16.62 4.48
C GLY A 56 3.48 16.78 3.20
N VAL A 57 2.15 16.60 3.21
CA VAL A 57 1.32 16.93 2.04
C VAL A 57 1.18 18.45 1.95
N ARG A 58 1.55 19.02 0.80
CA ARG A 58 1.46 20.45 0.58
C ARG A 58 0.05 20.86 0.15
N GLY A 59 -0.29 22.14 0.31
CA GLY A 59 -1.61 22.64 -0.07
C GLY A 59 -1.95 22.43 -1.55
N GLU A 60 -0.97 22.55 -2.41
CA GLU A 60 -1.05 22.35 -3.87
C GLU A 60 -1.22 20.89 -4.30
N ASP A 61 -1.00 19.95 -3.39
CA ASP A 61 -1.14 18.52 -3.67
C ASP A 61 -2.58 18.02 -3.42
N PHE A 62 -3.39 18.76 -2.66
CA PHE A 62 -4.78 18.38 -2.44
C PHE A 62 -5.58 18.38 -3.76
N GLY A 63 -6.28 17.27 -3.99
CA GLY A 63 -6.98 17.00 -5.25
C GLY A 63 -6.23 16.05 -6.19
N LYS A 64 -4.97 15.69 -5.87
CA LYS A 64 -4.26 14.57 -6.50
C LYS A 64 -4.65 13.25 -5.85
N PRO A 65 -4.58 12.11 -6.57
CA PRO A 65 -4.89 10.81 -5.98
C PRO A 65 -3.86 10.42 -4.93
N ILE A 66 -4.34 9.85 -3.82
CA ILE A 66 -3.50 9.26 -2.77
C ILE A 66 -3.24 7.79 -3.10
N ILE A 67 -1.98 7.44 -3.29
CA ILE A 67 -1.55 6.07 -3.60
C ILE A 67 -0.91 5.47 -2.36
N ALA A 68 -1.55 4.45 -1.79
CA ALA A 68 -1.00 3.70 -0.69
C ALA A 68 0.16 2.80 -1.19
N VAL A 69 1.24 2.74 -0.43
CA VAL A 69 2.36 1.83 -0.69
C VAL A 69 2.48 0.91 0.53
N ALA A 70 2.02 -0.33 0.40
CA ALA A 70 2.18 -1.35 1.41
C ALA A 70 3.54 -2.03 1.22
N ASN A 71 4.47 -1.79 2.14
CA ASN A 71 5.81 -2.32 2.08
C ASN A 71 5.98 -3.43 3.14
N SER A 72 6.60 -4.52 2.78
CA SER A 72 6.95 -5.60 3.71
C SER A 72 8.42 -5.55 4.16
N PHE A 73 9.05 -4.38 4.11
CA PHE A 73 10.38 -4.17 4.63
C PHE A 73 10.50 -4.62 6.08
N THR A 74 11.52 -5.36 6.39
CA THR A 74 11.95 -5.70 7.75
C THR A 74 13.41 -6.13 7.75
N GLU A 75 14.11 -5.89 8.84
CA GLU A 75 15.49 -6.33 9.05
C GLU A 75 15.59 -7.81 9.46
N PHE A 76 14.47 -8.44 9.84
CA PHE A 76 14.43 -9.87 10.18
C PHE A 76 14.51 -10.78 8.97
N VAL A 77 14.13 -10.32 7.78
CA VAL A 77 14.01 -11.16 6.58
C VAL A 77 15.03 -10.73 5.54
N PRO A 78 16.07 -11.55 5.26
CA PRO A 78 17.14 -11.18 4.33
C PRO A 78 16.64 -10.73 2.95
N GLY A 79 15.61 -11.38 2.44
CA GLY A 79 14.98 -11.03 1.16
C GLY A 79 14.14 -9.74 1.18
N HIS A 80 13.98 -9.09 2.33
CA HIS A 80 13.17 -7.88 2.50
C HIS A 80 13.95 -6.63 2.88
N ILE A 81 15.22 -6.76 3.27
CA ILE A 81 16.07 -5.63 3.72
C ILE A 81 16.11 -4.50 2.69
N HIS A 82 16.22 -4.83 1.40
CA HIS A 82 16.33 -3.85 0.33
C HIS A 82 15.00 -3.17 -0.03
N LEU A 83 13.85 -3.69 0.44
CA LEU A 83 12.54 -3.13 0.12
C LEU A 83 12.34 -1.71 0.64
N ASN A 84 13.07 -1.30 1.68
CA ASN A 84 13.13 0.11 2.11
C ASN A 84 13.61 1.04 0.97
N GLY A 85 14.67 0.64 0.26
CA GLY A 85 15.15 1.36 -0.92
C GLY A 85 14.16 1.36 -2.09
N VAL A 86 13.53 0.20 -2.33
CA VAL A 86 12.51 0.07 -3.37
C VAL A 86 11.29 0.96 -3.05
N GLY A 87 10.86 1.04 -1.80
CA GLY A 87 9.77 1.92 -1.37
C GLY A 87 10.03 3.38 -1.71
N ARG A 88 11.26 3.86 -1.51
CA ARG A 88 11.66 5.24 -1.87
C ARG A 88 11.58 5.47 -3.38
N ILE A 89 12.07 4.54 -4.20
CA ILE A 89 12.01 4.63 -5.67
C ILE A 89 10.56 4.65 -6.15
N VAL A 90 9.71 3.79 -5.60
CA VAL A 90 8.29 3.74 -5.94
C VAL A 90 7.57 5.03 -5.53
N SER A 91 7.85 5.54 -4.33
CA SER A 91 7.27 6.80 -3.84
C SER A 91 7.67 7.98 -4.73
N GLU A 92 8.93 8.04 -5.15
CA GLU A 92 9.39 9.07 -6.09
C GLU A 92 8.69 8.97 -7.45
N ALA A 93 8.54 7.76 -8.00
CA ALA A 93 7.83 7.53 -9.25
C ALA A 93 6.36 7.97 -9.18
N ILE A 94 5.69 7.73 -8.04
CA ILE A 94 4.32 8.20 -7.80
C ILE A 94 4.26 9.73 -7.81
N TRP A 95 5.18 10.41 -7.12
CA TRP A 95 5.25 11.87 -7.12
C TRP A 95 5.47 12.42 -8.54
N GLN A 96 6.38 11.85 -9.29
CA GLN A 96 6.66 12.25 -10.68
C GLN A 96 5.44 12.03 -11.61
N SER A 97 4.60 11.04 -11.27
CA SER A 97 3.36 10.74 -12.00
C SER A 97 2.16 11.59 -11.56
N GLY A 98 2.35 12.51 -10.62
CA GLY A 98 1.29 13.41 -10.13
C GLY A 98 0.39 12.83 -9.04
N GLY A 99 0.76 11.72 -8.41
CA GLY A 99 0.09 11.15 -7.24
C GLY A 99 0.75 11.56 -5.91
N ILE A 100 0.11 11.23 -4.81
CA ILE A 100 0.62 11.42 -3.45
C ILE A 100 0.92 10.05 -2.86
N PRO A 101 2.18 9.61 -2.75
CA PRO A 101 2.50 8.32 -2.12
C PRO A 101 2.30 8.41 -0.61
N ARG A 102 1.76 7.34 -0.04
CA ARG A 102 1.68 7.13 1.41
C ARG A 102 2.11 5.71 1.73
N GLU A 103 3.34 5.60 2.20
CA GLU A 103 3.95 4.32 2.55
C GLU A 103 3.63 3.94 3.99
N PHE A 104 3.37 2.65 4.19
CA PHE A 104 3.24 2.00 5.49
C PHE A 104 3.77 0.57 5.41
N ASN A 105 4.15 0.00 6.54
CA ASN A 105 4.70 -1.34 6.59
C ASN A 105 3.66 -2.35 7.07
N THR A 106 3.71 -3.55 6.46
CA THR A 106 3.13 -4.76 7.04
C THR A 106 4.20 -5.56 7.76
N ILE A 107 3.78 -6.60 8.48
CA ILE A 107 4.71 -7.61 9.01
C ILE A 107 5.22 -8.52 7.89
N ALA A 108 6.38 -9.12 8.10
CA ALA A 108 6.88 -10.22 7.31
C ALA A 108 7.57 -11.24 8.23
N ILE A 109 7.19 -12.50 8.11
CA ILE A 109 7.78 -13.62 8.85
C ILE A 109 8.65 -14.42 7.89
N ASP A 110 9.88 -14.69 8.30
CA ASP A 110 10.78 -15.55 7.55
C ASP A 110 10.61 -17.01 7.96
N ASP A 111 10.08 -17.82 7.05
CA ASP A 111 9.88 -19.26 7.28
C ASP A 111 11.20 -19.98 7.54
N GLY A 112 12.28 -19.53 6.89
CA GLY A 112 13.61 -20.12 7.09
C GLY A 112 14.14 -19.92 8.51
N ILE A 113 13.91 -18.74 9.10
CA ILE A 113 14.27 -18.45 10.49
C ILE A 113 13.31 -19.14 11.46
N ALA A 114 12.03 -19.25 11.14
CA ALA A 114 11.00 -19.86 11.98
C ALA A 114 11.02 -21.40 11.92
N MET A 115 11.70 -21.99 10.96
CA MET A 115 11.75 -23.43 10.74
C MET A 115 12.38 -24.17 11.92
N GLY A 116 11.76 -25.29 12.30
CA GLY A 116 12.27 -26.17 13.36
C GLY A 116 11.91 -25.78 14.80
N HIS A 117 11.10 -24.72 14.99
CA HIS A 117 10.56 -24.33 16.27
C HIS A 117 9.13 -23.79 16.18
N GLU A 118 8.54 -23.44 17.30
CA GLU A 118 7.13 -22.98 17.41
C GLU A 118 6.83 -21.70 16.61
N GLY A 119 7.83 -20.90 16.26
CA GLY A 119 7.71 -19.71 15.41
C GLY A 119 7.04 -20.00 14.07
N MET A 120 7.17 -21.23 13.55
CA MET A 120 6.55 -21.63 12.29
C MET A 120 5.01 -21.62 12.33
N LEU A 121 4.39 -21.69 13.52
CA LEU A 121 2.94 -21.60 13.71
C LEU A 121 2.40 -20.22 13.34
N TYR A 122 3.23 -19.19 13.32
CA TYR A 122 2.86 -17.82 12.98
C TYR A 122 2.96 -17.50 11.48
N SER A 123 3.67 -18.33 10.72
CA SER A 123 3.93 -18.07 9.30
C SER A 123 2.64 -18.07 8.48
N LEU A 124 1.91 -19.17 8.44
CA LEU A 124 0.71 -19.29 7.62
C LEU A 124 -0.41 -18.31 8.03
N PRO A 125 -0.75 -18.13 9.32
CA PRO A 125 -1.77 -17.17 9.74
C PRO A 125 -1.41 -15.71 9.43
N SER A 126 -0.14 -15.38 9.27
CA SER A 126 0.30 -14.02 8.95
C SER A 126 -0.28 -13.47 7.65
N ARG A 127 -0.69 -14.34 6.70
CA ARG A 127 -1.36 -13.91 5.47
C ARG A 127 -2.64 -13.13 5.74
N ASP A 128 -3.48 -13.63 6.66
CA ASP A 128 -4.73 -12.95 7.01
C ASP A 128 -4.45 -11.63 7.71
N LEU A 129 -3.51 -11.61 8.65
CA LEU A 129 -3.12 -10.40 9.36
C LEU A 129 -2.54 -9.33 8.41
N ILE A 130 -1.73 -9.73 7.43
CA ILE A 130 -1.22 -8.83 6.38
C ILE A 130 -2.38 -8.27 5.56
N ALA A 131 -3.29 -9.14 5.11
CA ALA A 131 -4.45 -8.73 4.33
C ALA A 131 -5.34 -7.75 5.10
N ASP A 132 -5.66 -8.07 6.35
CA ASP A 132 -6.46 -7.23 7.23
C ASP A 132 -5.80 -5.87 7.47
N SER A 133 -4.51 -5.84 7.81
CA SER A 133 -3.79 -4.59 8.07
C SER A 133 -3.79 -3.65 6.86
N ILE A 134 -3.60 -4.18 5.65
CA ILE A 134 -3.63 -3.40 4.42
C ILE A 134 -5.04 -2.88 4.14
N GLU A 135 -6.05 -3.74 4.29
CA GLU A 135 -7.46 -3.35 4.11
C GLU A 135 -7.86 -2.22 5.05
N TYR A 136 -7.49 -2.31 6.33
CA TYR A 136 -7.72 -1.25 7.31
C TYR A 136 -7.04 0.06 6.93
N MET A 137 -5.75 0.02 6.62
CA MET A 137 -4.99 1.22 6.25
C MET A 137 -5.57 1.91 5.03
N VAL A 138 -5.85 1.17 3.97
CA VAL A 138 -6.33 1.72 2.70
C VAL A 138 -7.74 2.27 2.82
N ASN A 139 -8.64 1.56 3.50
CA ASN A 139 -10.03 1.98 3.65
C ASN A 139 -10.16 3.15 4.64
N ALA A 140 -9.50 3.10 5.78
CA ALA A 140 -9.58 4.17 6.79
C ALA A 140 -9.03 5.51 6.26
N HIS A 141 -7.99 5.47 5.43
CA HIS A 141 -7.36 6.67 4.86
C HIS A 141 -7.86 7.01 3.45
N CYS A 142 -8.87 6.29 2.94
CA CYS A 142 -9.50 6.52 1.64
C CYS A 142 -8.49 6.58 0.48
N ALA A 143 -7.47 5.73 0.47
CA ALA A 143 -6.51 5.69 -0.63
C ALA A 143 -7.18 5.27 -1.94
N ASP A 144 -6.73 5.84 -3.06
CA ASP A 144 -7.33 5.66 -4.39
C ASP A 144 -6.81 4.42 -5.11
N ALA A 145 -5.55 4.07 -4.85
CA ALA A 145 -4.89 2.89 -5.38
C ALA A 145 -3.88 2.35 -4.39
N LEU A 146 -3.41 1.14 -4.62
CA LEU A 146 -2.46 0.43 -3.77
C LEU A 146 -1.28 -0.08 -4.60
N ILE A 147 -0.06 0.11 -4.10
CA ILE A 147 1.13 -0.59 -4.57
C ILE A 147 1.64 -1.48 -3.45
N CYS A 148 1.83 -2.76 -3.75
CA CYS A 148 2.33 -3.76 -2.82
C CYS A 148 3.79 -4.07 -3.14
N LEU A 149 4.68 -3.87 -2.16
CA LEU A 149 6.09 -4.26 -2.25
C LEU A 149 6.30 -5.51 -1.42
N SER A 150 6.49 -6.65 -2.09
CA SER A 150 6.52 -7.94 -1.42
C SER A 150 7.60 -8.86 -1.94
N ASN A 151 7.98 -9.77 -1.06
CA ASN A 151 8.69 -11.00 -1.34
C ASN A 151 8.10 -12.10 -0.45
N CYS A 152 8.65 -13.28 -0.52
CA CYS A 152 8.28 -14.47 0.24
C CYS A 152 6.87 -15.01 -0.05
N ASP A 153 6.71 -16.28 0.33
CA ASP A 153 5.58 -17.13 -0.04
C ASP A 153 4.32 -16.94 0.81
N LYS A 154 4.41 -16.23 1.94
CA LYS A 154 3.25 -15.89 2.78
C LYS A 154 2.84 -14.42 2.63
N ILE A 155 3.81 -13.54 2.46
CA ILE A 155 3.58 -12.10 2.38
C ILE A 155 2.89 -11.73 1.06
N THR A 156 3.40 -12.23 -0.05
CA THR A 156 2.81 -11.97 -1.38
C THR A 156 1.34 -12.41 -1.46
N PRO A 157 0.95 -13.64 -1.07
CA PRO A 157 -0.46 -14.01 -1.06
C PRO A 157 -1.30 -13.19 -0.06
N GLY A 158 -0.76 -12.78 1.09
CA GLY A 158 -1.46 -11.88 2.00
C GLY A 158 -1.80 -10.53 1.34
N MET A 159 -0.84 -9.95 0.61
CA MET A 159 -1.07 -8.72 -0.15
C MET A 159 -2.05 -8.93 -1.32
N LEU A 160 -2.00 -10.08 -2.01
CA LEU A 160 -2.96 -10.43 -3.06
C LEU A 160 -4.39 -10.51 -2.48
N MET A 161 -4.56 -11.12 -1.31
CA MET A 161 -5.85 -11.20 -0.62
C MET A 161 -6.38 -9.79 -0.32
N ALA A 162 -5.54 -8.89 0.18
CA ALA A 162 -5.93 -7.48 0.42
C ALA A 162 -6.39 -6.80 -0.87
N GLY A 163 -5.65 -6.95 -1.96
CA GLY A 163 -5.99 -6.35 -3.25
C GLY A 163 -7.35 -6.82 -3.78
N LEU A 164 -7.65 -8.11 -3.63
CA LEU A 164 -8.95 -8.67 -4.03
C LEU A 164 -10.12 -8.15 -3.17
N ARG A 165 -9.88 -7.92 -1.86
CA ARG A 165 -10.90 -7.39 -0.94
C ARG A 165 -11.19 -5.90 -1.19
N LEU A 166 -10.16 -5.11 -1.54
CA LEU A 166 -10.25 -3.66 -1.66
C LEU A 166 -11.02 -3.17 -2.89
N ASN A 167 -11.04 -3.93 -3.98
CA ASN A 167 -11.68 -3.57 -5.25
C ASN A 167 -11.28 -2.16 -5.77
N ILE A 168 -9.99 -1.84 -5.67
CA ILE A 168 -9.35 -0.64 -6.21
C ILE A 168 -8.21 -1.05 -7.13
N PRO A 169 -7.63 -0.15 -7.95
CA PRO A 169 -6.42 -0.47 -8.72
C PRO A 169 -5.27 -0.88 -7.79
N VAL A 170 -4.63 -2.02 -8.09
CA VAL A 170 -3.50 -2.54 -7.33
C VAL A 170 -2.37 -2.95 -8.26
N ILE A 171 -1.15 -2.58 -7.89
CA ILE A 171 0.09 -3.02 -8.56
C ILE A 171 0.92 -3.80 -7.55
N TYR A 172 1.47 -4.93 -7.99
CA TYR A 172 2.41 -5.73 -7.21
C TYR A 172 3.81 -5.57 -7.76
N VAL A 173 4.73 -5.20 -6.88
CA VAL A 173 6.15 -5.06 -7.18
C VAL A 173 6.91 -6.09 -6.35
N SER A 174 7.50 -7.06 -7.02
CA SER A 174 8.37 -8.04 -6.36
C SER A 174 9.74 -7.44 -6.14
N GLY A 175 10.30 -7.63 -4.95
CA GLY A 175 11.68 -7.26 -4.65
C GLY A 175 12.72 -8.16 -5.33
N GLY A 176 12.30 -9.25 -5.95
CA GLY A 176 13.21 -10.21 -6.59
C GLY A 176 13.88 -11.19 -5.60
N PRO A 177 14.85 -11.98 -6.08
CA PRO A 177 15.54 -12.94 -5.26
C PRO A 177 16.49 -12.24 -4.27
N MET A 178 16.74 -12.92 -3.17
CA MET A 178 17.75 -12.57 -2.19
C MET A 178 19.15 -12.61 -2.81
N GLU A 179 20.03 -11.70 -2.42
CA GLU A 179 21.43 -11.75 -2.84
C GLU A 179 22.13 -13.01 -2.29
N ALA A 180 22.96 -13.61 -3.12
CA ALA A 180 23.73 -14.78 -2.71
C ALA A 180 24.83 -14.39 -1.71
N GLY A 181 24.91 -15.11 -0.60
CA GLY A 181 26.03 -15.03 0.32
C GLY A 181 27.32 -15.58 -0.32
N ARG A 182 28.47 -15.04 0.10
CA ARG A 182 29.80 -15.53 -0.28
C ARG A 182 30.57 -15.84 0.97
N ILE A 183 31.20 -17.02 1.03
CA ILE A 183 32.12 -17.41 2.07
C ILE A 183 33.47 -17.73 1.42
N THR A 184 34.56 -17.35 2.07
CA THR A 184 35.91 -17.83 1.74
C THR A 184 36.19 -19.02 2.64
N VAL A 185 36.40 -20.18 2.04
CA VAL A 185 36.82 -21.36 2.78
C VAL A 185 38.34 -21.38 2.71
N GLU A 186 39.01 -21.18 3.84
CA GLU A 186 40.43 -21.41 3.97
C GLU A 186 40.65 -22.95 3.98
N GLY A 187 41.34 -23.46 2.96
CA GLY A 187 41.65 -24.87 2.78
C GLY A 187 42.77 -25.37 3.70
#